data_6d51925c5d9c92754652f723e19bcaac
#
_entry.id   6d51925c5d9c92754652f723e19bcaac
#
_cell.length_a   1.000
_cell.length_b   1.000
_cell.length_c   1.000
_cell.angle_alpha   90.00
_cell.angle_beta   90.00
_cell.angle_gamma   90.00
#
_symmetry.space_group_name_H-M   'P 1'
#
loop_
_entity.id
_entity.type
_entity.pdbx_description
1 polymer ?
#
loop_
_entity_poly.entity_id
_entity_poly.type
_entity_poly.pdbx_seq_one_letter_code
_entity_poly.pdbx_strand_id
1 'polypeptide(L)'
;MYIDFHIHAYADEIADRSVQKLKDTANCNVYTNGRIDDTRQKLKEWGIDYGVLLPVATKPTQQTTINNCAKAQKDGNIISFGTVHPDTEELYSELERISSLWLHADKL
;
A
#
# COMPACT_ATOMS: atom_id res chain seq x y z
N MET A 1 14.55 5.20 16.63
CA MET A 1 13.95 4.78 15.33
C MET A 1 12.46 4.75 15.43
N TYR A 2 11.77 5.34 14.47
CA TYR A 2 10.31 5.34 14.41
C TYR A 2 9.86 4.62 13.16
N ILE A 3 8.87 3.73 13.30
CA ILE A 3 8.30 2.95 12.21
C ILE A 3 6.79 3.13 12.24
N ASP A 4 6.19 3.55 11.11
CA ASP A 4 4.75 3.59 10.96
C ASP A 4 4.31 2.29 10.28
N PHE A 5 3.61 1.44 11.01
CA PHE A 5 3.19 0.11 10.53
C PHE A 5 1.90 0.13 9.71
N HIS A 6 1.32 1.28 9.45
CA HIS A 6 0.03 1.34 8.77
C HIS A 6 -0.07 2.57 7.88
N ILE A 7 0.49 2.51 6.69
CA ILE A 7 0.34 3.58 5.71
C ILE A 7 -0.38 3.05 4.46
N HIS A 8 -1.07 3.93 3.78
CA HIS A 8 -1.72 3.66 2.50
C HIS A 8 -1.20 4.64 1.46
N ALA A 9 -0.92 4.11 0.28
CA ALA A 9 -0.60 4.92 -0.89
C ALA A 9 -1.24 4.26 -2.11
N TYR A 10 -1.58 5.06 -3.09
CA TYR A 10 -2.31 4.63 -4.28
C TYR A 10 -1.51 4.98 -5.52
N ALA A 11 -1.79 4.30 -6.63
CA ALA A 11 -1.24 4.71 -7.92
C ALA A 11 -1.65 6.16 -8.21
N ASP A 12 -0.77 6.93 -8.84
CA ASP A 12 -1.00 8.37 -9.05
C ASP A 12 -2.31 8.64 -9.78
N GLU A 13 -2.70 7.76 -10.71
CA GLU A 13 -3.90 7.92 -11.52
C GLU A 13 -5.21 7.85 -10.71
N ILE A 14 -5.18 7.19 -9.56
CA ILE A 14 -6.38 6.99 -8.73
C ILE A 14 -6.26 7.63 -7.34
N ALA A 15 -5.13 8.27 -7.03
CA ALA A 15 -4.86 8.74 -5.67
C ALA A 15 -5.91 9.73 -5.17
N ASP A 16 -6.25 10.75 -5.96
CA ASP A 16 -7.22 11.77 -5.55
C ASP A 16 -8.59 11.16 -5.25
N ARG A 17 -9.06 10.29 -6.13
CA ARG A 17 -10.34 9.61 -5.98
C ARG A 17 -10.35 8.67 -4.78
N SER A 18 -9.26 7.94 -4.58
CA SER A 18 -9.14 7.00 -3.47
C SER A 18 -9.10 7.71 -2.12
N VAL A 19 -8.37 8.82 -2.03
CA VAL A 19 -8.30 9.63 -0.82
C VAL A 19 -9.68 10.24 -0.51
N GLN A 20 -10.38 10.76 -1.52
CA GLN A 20 -11.70 11.33 -1.33
C GLN A 20 -12.70 10.27 -0.84
N LYS A 21 -12.66 9.07 -1.42
CA LYS A 21 -13.50 7.96 -0.99
C LYS A 21 -13.21 7.56 0.46
N LEU A 22 -11.94 7.54 0.85
CA LEU A 22 -11.55 7.22 2.22
C LEU A 22 -12.08 8.28 3.19
N LYS A 23 -11.96 9.56 2.86
CA LYS A 23 -12.51 10.65 3.68
C LYS A 23 -14.01 10.51 3.87
N ASP A 24 -14.73 10.23 2.79
CA ASP A 24 -16.19 10.12 2.81
C ASP A 24 -16.66 8.89 3.59
N THR A 25 -15.95 7.77 3.45
CA THR A 25 -16.34 6.50 4.07
C THR A 25 -15.96 6.41 5.53
N ALA A 26 -14.74 6.83 5.87
CA ALA A 26 -14.20 6.71 7.23
C ALA A 26 -14.39 7.96 8.07
N ASN A 27 -14.84 9.06 7.47
CA ASN A 27 -15.04 10.34 8.14
C ASN A 27 -13.80 10.75 8.96
N CYS A 28 -12.63 10.65 8.34
CA CYS A 28 -11.35 10.93 8.99
C CYS A 28 -10.58 12.01 8.25
N ASN A 29 -9.64 12.63 8.94
CA ASN A 29 -8.71 13.57 8.33
C ASN A 29 -7.63 12.81 7.57
N VAL A 30 -7.19 13.37 6.45
CA VAL A 30 -6.13 12.79 5.62
C VAL A 30 -4.98 13.79 5.55
N TYR A 31 -3.77 13.31 5.82
CA TYR A 31 -2.58 14.16 5.93
C TYR A 31 -1.63 14.03 4.75
N THR A 32 -1.95 13.19 3.76
CA THR A 32 -1.21 13.08 2.50
C THR A 32 -2.19 13.14 1.33
N ASN A 33 -1.67 13.32 0.12
CA ASN A 33 -2.51 13.28 -1.08
C ASN A 33 -2.71 11.87 -1.64
N GLY A 34 -2.26 10.83 -0.92
CA GLY A 34 -2.41 9.44 -1.32
C GLY A 34 -1.35 8.94 -2.29
N ARG A 35 -0.42 9.78 -2.74
CA ARG A 35 0.68 9.39 -3.62
C ARG A 35 1.89 8.98 -2.81
N ILE A 36 2.68 8.04 -3.33
CA ILE A 36 3.85 7.54 -2.60
C ILE A 36 4.91 8.62 -2.36
N ASP A 37 5.09 9.51 -3.31
CA ASP A 37 6.08 10.58 -3.18
C ASP A 37 5.73 11.54 -2.05
N ASP A 38 4.47 11.91 -1.92
CA ASP A 38 4.00 12.74 -0.81
C ASP A 38 4.13 12.02 0.52
N THR A 39 3.83 10.72 0.54
CA THR A 39 3.97 9.89 1.73
C THR A 39 5.43 9.85 2.19
N ARG A 40 6.38 9.67 1.28
CA ARG A 40 7.81 9.71 1.62
C ARG A 40 8.22 11.06 2.19
N GLN A 41 7.73 12.14 1.59
CA GLN A 41 8.03 13.48 2.08
C GLN A 41 7.47 13.69 3.50
N LYS A 42 6.24 13.24 3.76
CA LYS A 42 5.63 13.36 5.09
C LYS A 42 6.36 12.52 6.14
N LEU A 43 6.75 11.30 5.81
CA LEU A 43 7.55 10.48 6.72
C LEU A 43 8.83 11.20 7.12
N LYS A 44 9.49 11.82 6.16
CA LYS A 44 10.71 12.59 6.41
C LYS A 44 10.44 13.80 7.30
N GLU A 45 9.39 14.57 7.01
CA GLU A 45 9.01 15.73 7.80
C GLU A 45 8.67 15.37 9.25
N TRP A 46 8.05 14.21 9.45
CA TRP A 46 7.62 13.76 10.78
C TRP A 46 8.69 12.97 11.53
N GLY A 47 9.88 12.79 10.95
CA GLY A 47 10.96 12.05 11.58
C GLY A 47 10.71 10.55 11.70
N ILE A 48 9.89 9.98 10.81
CA ILE A 48 9.60 8.55 10.77
C ILE A 48 10.58 7.89 9.79
N ASP A 49 11.29 6.87 10.28
CA ASP A 49 12.37 6.23 9.52
C ASP A 49 11.86 5.24 8.48
N TYR A 50 10.80 4.48 8.82
CA TYR A 50 10.24 3.46 7.93
C TYR A 50 8.73 3.52 7.94
N GLY A 51 8.12 3.26 6.78
CA GLY A 51 6.69 3.09 6.64
C GLY A 51 6.35 1.73 6.08
N VAL A 52 5.33 1.08 6.64
CA VAL A 52 4.81 -0.19 6.14
C VAL A 52 3.56 0.09 5.33
N LEU A 53 3.66 -0.11 4.03
CA LEU A 53 2.56 0.10 3.10
C LEU A 53 1.62 -1.10 3.11
N LEU A 54 0.36 -0.84 3.43
CA LEU A 54 -0.70 -1.83 3.45
C LEU A 54 -1.66 -1.55 2.29
N PRO A 55 -1.51 -2.24 1.15
CA PRO A 55 -2.41 -2.01 0.02
C PRO A 55 -3.81 -2.57 0.30
N VAL A 56 -4.81 -1.97 -0.31
CA VAL A 56 -6.21 -2.34 -0.12
C VAL A 56 -6.84 -2.66 -1.46
N ALA A 57 -7.35 -3.89 -1.61
CA ALA A 57 -8.15 -4.29 -2.76
C ALA A 57 -9.63 -4.29 -2.35
N THR A 58 -10.43 -3.46 -2.99
CA THR A 58 -11.87 -3.36 -2.72
C THR A 58 -12.69 -4.33 -3.57
N LYS A 59 -12.08 -4.95 -4.58
CA LYS A 59 -12.69 -5.96 -5.47
C LYS A 59 -11.66 -7.04 -5.76
N PRO A 60 -12.09 -8.30 -5.97
CA PRO A 60 -11.15 -9.37 -6.32
C PRO A 60 -10.33 -9.08 -7.58
N THR A 61 -10.95 -8.42 -8.57
CA THR A 61 -10.28 -8.09 -9.84
C THR A 61 -9.17 -7.06 -9.72
N GLN A 62 -9.07 -6.37 -8.60
CA GLN A 62 -8.07 -5.33 -8.37
C GLN A 62 -6.78 -5.85 -7.74
N GLN A 63 -6.80 -7.05 -7.14
CA GLN A 63 -5.71 -7.48 -6.27
C GLN A 63 -4.37 -7.58 -7.01
N THR A 64 -4.36 -8.11 -8.22
CA THR A 64 -3.12 -8.26 -9.00
C THR A 64 -2.50 -6.91 -9.33
N THR A 65 -3.32 -5.96 -9.81
CA THR A 65 -2.85 -4.62 -10.15
C THR A 65 -2.35 -3.87 -8.92
N ILE A 66 -3.08 -3.97 -7.81
CA ILE A 66 -2.71 -3.31 -6.56
C ILE A 66 -1.42 -3.90 -6.00
N ASN A 67 -1.24 -5.21 -6.04
CA ASN A 67 0.01 -5.84 -5.61
C ASN A 67 1.19 -5.44 -6.49
N ASN A 68 0.99 -5.33 -7.79
CA ASN A 68 2.03 -4.83 -8.69
C ASN A 68 2.42 -3.38 -8.35
N CYS A 69 1.44 -2.55 -8.05
CA CYS A 69 1.68 -1.16 -7.63
C CYS A 69 2.44 -1.11 -6.31
N ALA A 70 2.05 -1.93 -5.34
CA ALA A 70 2.73 -1.98 -4.05
C ALA A 70 4.18 -2.42 -4.20
N LYS A 71 4.46 -3.36 -5.09
CA LYS A 71 5.84 -3.74 -5.39
C LYS A 71 6.63 -2.58 -5.97
N ALA A 72 6.05 -1.86 -6.90
CA ALA A 72 6.70 -0.70 -7.52
C ALA A 72 6.95 0.42 -6.52
N GLN A 73 6.11 0.54 -5.50
CA GLN A 73 6.21 1.60 -4.49
C GLN A 73 7.16 1.25 -3.34
N LYS A 74 7.50 -0.02 -3.14
CA LYS A 74 8.45 -0.37 -2.10
C LYS A 74 9.85 0.06 -2.51
N ASP A 75 10.53 0.77 -1.63
CA ASP A 75 11.85 1.29 -1.92
C ASP A 75 12.45 1.86 -0.63
N GLY A 76 13.77 1.67 -0.44
CA GLY A 76 14.47 2.27 0.69
C GLY A 76 13.75 2.06 2.01
N ASN A 77 13.09 3.10 2.47
CA ASN A 77 12.38 3.10 3.76
C ASN A 77 10.89 2.74 3.66
N ILE A 78 10.40 2.35 2.50
CA ILE A 78 9.02 1.87 2.33
C ILE A 78 9.04 0.35 2.19
N ILE A 79 8.38 -0.32 3.14
CA ILE A 79 8.19 -1.76 3.13
C ILE A 79 6.75 -2.02 2.69
N SER A 80 6.55 -2.82 1.65
CA SER A 80 5.21 -3.09 1.13
C SER A 80 4.76 -4.50 1.47
N PHE A 81 3.51 -4.64 1.92
CA PHE A 81 2.84 -5.92 2.02
C PHE A 81 1.99 -6.17 0.78
N GLY A 82 1.57 -7.40 0.59
CA GLY A 82 0.60 -7.75 -0.43
C GLY A 82 -0.81 -7.79 0.13
N THR A 83 -1.79 -7.87 -0.75
CA THR A 83 -3.20 -7.99 -0.36
C THR A 83 -3.90 -9.04 -1.22
N VAL A 84 -4.90 -9.70 -0.62
CA VAL A 84 -5.84 -10.55 -1.35
C VAL A 84 -7.25 -10.17 -0.91
N HIS A 85 -8.20 -10.24 -1.84
CA HIS A 85 -9.58 -9.98 -1.51
C HIS A 85 -10.24 -11.27 -1.00
N PRO A 86 -11.08 -11.22 0.04
CA PRO A 86 -11.69 -12.45 0.59
C PRO A 86 -12.59 -13.19 -0.40
N ASP A 87 -13.12 -12.50 -1.41
CA ASP A 87 -13.99 -13.10 -2.42
C ASP A 87 -13.25 -13.60 -3.66
N THR A 88 -11.91 -13.58 -3.66
CA THR A 88 -11.14 -14.03 -4.82
C THR A 88 -11.22 -15.55 -4.98
N GLU A 89 -11.34 -15.99 -6.25
CA GLU A 89 -11.25 -17.40 -6.59
C GLU A 89 -9.80 -17.85 -6.79
N GLU A 90 -8.86 -16.90 -6.81
CA GLU A 90 -7.45 -17.14 -7.11
C GLU A 90 -6.55 -16.90 -5.88
N LEU A 91 -7.04 -17.27 -4.70
CA LEU A 91 -6.33 -16.98 -3.46
C LEU A 91 -4.91 -17.54 -3.44
N TYR A 92 -4.77 -18.83 -3.72
CA TYR A 92 -3.46 -19.47 -3.60
C TYR A 92 -2.48 -19.03 -4.68
N SER A 93 -2.96 -18.86 -5.91
CA SER A 93 -2.10 -18.39 -7.00
C SER A 93 -1.63 -16.96 -6.76
N GLU A 94 -2.49 -16.10 -6.23
CA GLU A 94 -2.09 -14.73 -5.91
C GLU A 94 -1.13 -14.68 -4.70
N LEU A 95 -1.34 -15.52 -3.68
CA LEU A 95 -0.39 -15.61 -2.57
C LEU A 95 0.98 -16.09 -3.02
N GLU A 96 1.06 -17.06 -3.90
CA GLU A 96 2.34 -17.50 -4.48
C GLU A 96 3.00 -16.37 -5.27
N ARG A 97 2.22 -15.63 -6.05
CA ARG A 97 2.72 -14.50 -6.81
C ARG A 97 3.24 -13.40 -5.90
N ILE A 98 2.51 -13.08 -4.82
CA ILE A 98 2.94 -12.10 -3.81
C ILE A 98 4.28 -12.53 -3.21
N SER A 99 4.40 -13.78 -2.80
CA SER A 99 5.64 -14.31 -2.25
C SER A 99 6.80 -14.14 -3.23
N SER A 100 6.57 -14.40 -4.52
CA SER A 100 7.57 -14.18 -5.56
C SER A 100 7.96 -12.71 -5.69
N LEU A 101 6.98 -11.79 -5.65
CA LEU A 101 7.22 -10.36 -5.76
C LEU A 101 7.99 -9.79 -4.55
N TRP A 102 7.77 -10.35 -3.37
CA TRP A 102 8.36 -9.88 -2.11
C TRP A 102 9.36 -10.86 -1.51
N LEU A 103 10.05 -11.59 -2.34
CA LEU A 103 10.98 -12.63 -1.88
C LEU A 103 11.97 -12.12 -0.82
N HIS A 104 12.44 -10.88 -0.93
CA HIS A 104 13.34 -10.27 0.03
C HIS A 104 12.62 -9.78 1.27
N ALA A 105 11.37 -9.38 1.16
CA ALA A 105 10.56 -8.93 2.29
C ALA A 105 10.16 -10.09 3.20
N ASP A 106 9.98 -11.29 2.65
CA ASP A 106 9.65 -12.48 3.42
C ASP A 106 10.70 -12.82 4.48
N LYS A 107 11.86 -12.20 4.39
CA LYS A 107 12.96 -12.41 5.35
C LYS A 107 12.96 -11.40 6.48
N LEU A 108 12.02 -10.51 6.47
CA LEU A 108 11.85 -9.56 7.55
C LEU A 108 11.18 -10.24 8.75
#